data_35bbb29da455d684e03959e4ba8ebbca
#
_entry.id   35bbb29da455d684e03959e4ba8ebbca
#
_cell.length_a   1.000
_cell.length_b   1.000
_cell.length_c   1.000
_cell.angle_alpha   90.00
_cell.angle_beta   90.00
_cell.angle_gamma   90.00
#
_symmetry.space_group_name_H-M   'P 1'
#
loop_
_entity.id
_entity.type
_entity.pdbx_description
1 polymer ?
#
loop_
_entity_poly.entity_id
_entity_poly.type
_entity_poly.pdbx_seq_one_letter_code
_entity_poly.pdbx_strand_id
1 'polypeptide(L)'
;MNQIIGEIRREVGKVILGKDDAIAKVLMAMLSGGHVLLEDVPGTGKTTLALSFSKALGLDYKRIQFTSDTVPSDVIGFSLYNKESKEFEYVKGAVMCNLLLADEINRTSSKTQSALLEVMEEGHVTVDGRAHDVPQPFTVIATQNRLHLGYPEFADEMNLLKDRHTANPLDSVRQVADKEALLKMQKEAVAVHMADSLYEYVTRLSRATREHAMITLGLSSRGALAVCRMAKAHAYMEGRDYAVPEDVAAIFADVSGHRVILSPKAKMTETSASSVIESVLASVPMPAAGRGE
;
A
#
# COMPACT_ATOMS: atom_id res chain seq x y z
N MET A 1 -4.72 -10.93 18.04
CA MET A 1 -4.35 -11.04 16.60
C MET A 1 -5.23 -12.10 15.93
N ASN A 2 -5.85 -11.82 14.82
CA ASN A 2 -6.63 -12.78 14.05
C ASN A 2 -5.68 -13.91 13.57
N GLN A 3 -6.05 -15.19 13.77
CA GLN A 3 -5.19 -16.34 13.47
C GLN A 3 -4.70 -16.33 12.01
N ILE A 4 -5.61 -16.05 11.06
CA ILE A 4 -5.30 -15.99 9.62
C ILE A 4 -4.24 -14.90 9.32
N ILE A 5 -4.34 -13.73 9.95
CA ILE A 5 -3.37 -12.64 9.80
C ILE A 5 -1.98 -13.09 10.26
N GLY A 6 -1.91 -13.79 11.39
CA GLY A 6 -0.65 -14.37 11.89
C GLY A 6 -0.05 -15.41 10.94
N GLU A 7 -0.90 -16.22 10.30
CA GLU A 7 -0.48 -17.21 9.31
C GLU A 7 0.03 -16.56 8.03
N ILE A 8 -0.67 -15.54 7.49
CA ILE A 8 -0.22 -14.79 6.30
C ILE A 8 1.16 -14.16 6.57
N ARG A 9 1.32 -13.47 7.69
CA ARG A 9 2.61 -12.84 8.07
C ARG A 9 3.72 -13.87 8.17
N ARG A 10 3.45 -15.03 8.76
CA ARG A 10 4.42 -16.12 8.89
C ARG A 10 4.82 -16.69 7.53
N GLU A 11 3.86 -16.92 6.63
CA GLU A 11 4.16 -17.46 5.30
C GLU A 11 5.00 -16.49 4.45
N VAL A 12 4.65 -15.20 4.46
CA VAL A 12 5.42 -14.17 3.76
C VAL A 12 6.80 -14.00 4.42
N GLY A 13 6.88 -14.05 5.74
CA GLY A 13 8.12 -13.92 6.53
C GLY A 13 9.14 -15.02 6.27
N LYS A 14 8.74 -16.21 5.78
CA LYS A 14 9.68 -17.27 5.37
C LYS A 14 10.61 -16.82 4.24
N VAL A 15 10.16 -15.90 3.41
CA VAL A 15 10.86 -15.46 2.19
C VAL A 15 11.43 -14.05 2.33
N ILE A 16 10.74 -13.21 3.09
CA ILE A 16 11.10 -11.81 3.35
C ILE A 16 11.64 -11.73 4.78
N LEU A 17 12.91 -12.06 4.94
CA LEU A 17 13.57 -12.11 6.26
C LEU A 17 13.86 -10.70 6.80
N GLY A 18 13.69 -10.51 8.10
CA GLY A 18 14.04 -9.28 8.82
C GLY A 18 13.18 -8.04 8.47
N LYS A 19 12.01 -8.22 7.84
CA LYS A 19 11.12 -7.13 7.40
C LYS A 19 9.70 -7.29 7.91
N ASP A 20 9.52 -7.80 9.13
CA ASP A 20 8.20 -8.07 9.71
C ASP A 20 7.30 -6.83 9.78
N ASP A 21 7.87 -5.65 10.03
CA ASP A 21 7.15 -4.38 10.03
C ASP A 21 6.63 -4.04 8.61
N ALA A 22 7.47 -4.17 7.59
CA ALA A 22 7.07 -3.93 6.20
C ALA A 22 5.97 -4.91 5.76
N ILE A 23 6.09 -6.19 6.11
CA ILE A 23 5.07 -7.22 5.85
C ILE A 23 3.74 -6.82 6.52
N ALA A 24 3.79 -6.41 7.78
CA ALA A 24 2.60 -5.97 8.52
C ALA A 24 1.94 -4.76 7.86
N LYS A 25 2.72 -3.73 7.47
CA LYS A 25 2.23 -2.51 6.81
C LYS A 25 1.61 -2.78 5.44
N VAL A 26 2.22 -3.65 4.63
CA VAL A 26 1.65 -4.06 3.34
C VAL A 26 0.33 -4.80 3.55
N LEU A 27 0.27 -5.77 4.46
CA LEU A 27 -0.97 -6.48 4.77
C LEU A 27 -2.06 -5.53 5.28
N MET A 28 -1.70 -4.59 6.14
CA MET A 28 -2.59 -3.56 6.67
C MET A 28 -3.16 -2.68 5.55
N ALA A 29 -2.32 -2.28 4.58
CA ALA A 29 -2.76 -1.53 3.41
C ALA A 29 -3.75 -2.36 2.56
N MET A 30 -3.48 -3.65 2.35
CA MET A 30 -4.40 -4.56 1.65
C MET A 30 -5.74 -4.67 2.40
N LEU A 31 -5.73 -4.82 3.73
CA LEU A 31 -6.93 -4.89 4.57
C LEU A 31 -7.73 -3.59 4.60
N SER A 32 -7.07 -2.44 4.45
CA SER A 32 -7.74 -1.14 4.36
C SER A 32 -8.34 -0.85 2.96
N GLY A 33 -8.20 -1.79 2.01
CA GLY A 33 -8.56 -1.57 0.61
C GLY A 33 -7.70 -0.52 -0.08
N GLY A 34 -6.46 -0.34 0.40
CA GLY A 34 -5.51 0.66 -0.10
C GLY A 34 -4.44 0.08 -1.02
N HIS A 35 -3.51 0.94 -1.38
CA HIS A 35 -2.36 0.63 -2.21
C HIS A 35 -1.07 1.01 -1.48
N VAL A 36 0.05 0.45 -1.92
CA VAL A 36 1.35 0.61 -1.27
C VAL A 36 2.32 1.30 -2.20
N LEU A 37 3.05 2.29 -1.69
CA LEU A 37 4.23 2.83 -2.35
C LEU A 37 5.47 2.38 -1.58
N LEU A 38 6.32 1.59 -2.24
CA LEU A 38 7.62 1.18 -1.71
C LEU A 38 8.70 2.10 -2.27
N GLU A 39 9.28 2.89 -1.41
CA GLU A 39 10.47 3.68 -1.73
C GLU A 39 11.70 2.87 -1.35
N ASP A 40 12.47 2.38 -2.34
CA ASP A 40 13.60 1.49 -2.04
C ASP A 40 14.67 1.44 -3.15
N VAL A 41 15.86 0.98 -2.76
CA VAL A 41 16.97 0.66 -3.67
C VAL A 41 16.64 -0.58 -4.50
N PRO A 42 17.17 -0.71 -5.73
CA PRO A 42 17.06 -1.94 -6.52
C PRO A 42 17.63 -3.15 -5.77
N GLY A 43 16.97 -4.32 -5.89
CA GLY A 43 17.48 -5.57 -5.35
C GLY A 43 17.00 -5.97 -3.95
N THR A 44 16.16 -5.19 -3.29
CA THR A 44 15.69 -5.41 -1.90
C THR A 44 14.53 -6.39 -1.75
N GLY A 45 14.17 -7.12 -2.80
CA GLY A 45 13.14 -8.17 -2.72
C GLY A 45 11.69 -7.72 -2.94
N LYS A 46 11.44 -6.53 -3.53
CA LYS A 46 10.10 -6.00 -3.81
C LYS A 46 9.22 -6.96 -4.61
N THR A 47 9.77 -7.53 -5.69
CA THR A 47 9.09 -8.55 -6.51
C THR A 47 8.78 -9.80 -5.70
N THR A 48 9.73 -10.23 -4.88
CA THR A 48 9.59 -11.39 -4.00
C THR A 48 8.49 -11.16 -2.96
N LEU A 49 8.42 -9.95 -2.39
CA LEU A 49 7.36 -9.55 -1.44
C LEU A 49 5.97 -9.63 -2.08
N ALA A 50 5.79 -9.02 -3.26
CA ALA A 50 4.51 -9.07 -3.98
C ALA A 50 4.11 -10.52 -4.35
N LEU A 51 5.04 -11.32 -4.84
CA LEU A 51 4.81 -12.73 -5.15
C LEU A 51 4.47 -13.56 -3.92
N SER A 52 5.10 -13.29 -2.76
CA SER A 52 4.80 -13.99 -1.51
C SER A 52 3.37 -13.70 -1.05
N PHE A 53 2.93 -12.44 -1.11
CA PHE A 53 1.53 -12.09 -0.82
C PHE A 53 0.55 -12.71 -1.82
N SER A 54 0.87 -12.69 -3.12
CA SER A 54 0.06 -13.33 -4.16
C SER A 54 -0.15 -14.81 -3.87
N LYS A 55 0.92 -15.55 -3.53
CA LYS A 55 0.84 -16.97 -3.19
C LYS A 55 0.09 -17.21 -1.89
N ALA A 56 0.41 -16.47 -0.82
CA ALA A 56 -0.22 -16.66 0.48
C ALA A 56 -1.73 -16.40 0.47
N LEU A 57 -2.19 -15.50 -0.40
CA LEU A 57 -3.59 -15.05 -0.52
C LEU A 57 -4.31 -15.59 -1.77
N GLY A 58 -3.69 -16.43 -2.58
CA GLY A 58 -4.29 -16.95 -3.80
C GLY A 58 -4.74 -15.88 -4.79
N LEU A 59 -3.97 -14.78 -4.92
CA LEU A 59 -4.30 -13.64 -5.77
C LEU A 59 -3.70 -13.77 -7.17
N ASP A 60 -4.45 -13.35 -8.19
CA ASP A 60 -3.88 -13.17 -9.53
C ASP A 60 -2.89 -12.02 -9.51
N TYR A 61 -1.65 -12.32 -9.88
CA TYR A 61 -0.54 -11.38 -9.86
C TYR A 61 -0.12 -10.99 -11.27
N LYS A 62 0.12 -9.69 -11.45
CA LYS A 62 0.83 -9.16 -12.63
C LYS A 62 1.93 -8.20 -12.21
N ARG A 63 2.94 -8.08 -13.06
CA ARG A 63 4.00 -7.08 -12.93
C ARG A 63 4.08 -6.26 -14.21
N ILE A 64 4.18 -4.96 -14.06
CA ILE A 64 4.55 -4.03 -15.11
C ILE A 64 5.76 -3.22 -14.65
N GLN A 65 6.78 -3.16 -15.49
CA GLN A 65 7.93 -2.29 -15.28
C GLN A 65 7.75 -1.04 -16.12
N PHE A 66 7.64 0.10 -15.46
CA PHE A 66 7.45 1.37 -16.13
C PHE A 66 8.75 1.87 -16.71
N THR A 67 8.67 2.34 -17.96
CA THR A 67 9.75 2.96 -18.72
C THR A 67 9.21 4.22 -19.40
N SER A 68 10.09 4.99 -20.07
CA SER A 68 9.67 6.13 -20.89
C SER A 68 8.67 5.75 -22.00
N ASP A 69 8.72 4.51 -22.45
CA ASP A 69 7.94 4.01 -23.60
C ASP A 69 6.61 3.37 -23.18
N THR A 70 6.40 3.17 -21.86
CA THR A 70 5.15 2.63 -21.35
C THR A 70 4.00 3.61 -21.59
N VAL A 71 2.94 3.14 -22.23
CA VAL A 71 1.76 3.94 -22.58
C VAL A 71 0.55 3.56 -21.72
N PRO A 72 -0.48 4.44 -21.61
CA PRO A 72 -1.69 4.14 -20.83
C PRO A 72 -2.37 2.82 -21.21
N SER A 73 -2.40 2.47 -22.51
CA SER A 73 -3.00 1.21 -22.97
C SER A 73 -2.31 -0.05 -22.45
N ASP A 74 -1.02 0.01 -22.09
CA ASP A 74 -0.33 -1.13 -21.45
C ASP A 74 -0.91 -1.37 -20.04
N VAL A 75 -1.34 -0.29 -19.38
CA VAL A 75 -1.89 -0.32 -18.04
C VAL A 75 -3.37 -0.70 -18.05
N ILE A 76 -4.20 0.02 -18.81
CA ILE A 76 -5.66 -0.12 -18.77
C ILE A 76 -6.21 -1.05 -19.85
N GLY A 77 -5.42 -1.40 -20.88
CA GLY A 77 -5.87 -2.16 -22.03
C GLY A 77 -6.37 -1.27 -23.19
N PHE A 78 -6.84 -1.90 -24.24
CA PHE A 78 -7.34 -1.27 -25.45
C PHE A 78 -8.35 -2.15 -26.16
N SER A 79 -9.11 -1.60 -27.09
CA SER A 79 -9.99 -2.39 -27.95
C SER A 79 -9.29 -2.74 -29.26
N LEU A 80 -9.43 -4.01 -29.64
CA LEU A 80 -8.95 -4.54 -30.91
C LEU A 80 -10.14 -4.98 -31.75
N TYR A 81 -10.18 -4.59 -33.03
CA TYR A 81 -11.21 -5.06 -33.94
C TYR A 81 -10.94 -6.52 -34.34
N ASN A 82 -11.84 -7.42 -33.94
CA ASN A 82 -11.81 -8.82 -34.34
C ASN A 82 -12.51 -8.97 -35.70
N LYS A 83 -11.77 -9.42 -36.72
CA LYS A 83 -12.26 -9.59 -38.08
C LYS A 83 -13.26 -10.75 -38.22
N GLU A 84 -13.17 -11.74 -37.35
CA GLU A 84 -14.05 -12.94 -37.39
C GLU A 84 -15.41 -12.62 -36.77
N SER A 85 -15.44 -12.02 -35.56
CA SER A 85 -16.67 -11.60 -34.86
C SER A 85 -17.24 -10.30 -35.44
N LYS A 86 -16.43 -9.51 -36.17
CA LYS A 86 -16.74 -8.16 -36.66
C LYS A 86 -17.08 -7.16 -35.53
N GLU A 87 -16.52 -7.39 -34.36
CA GLU A 87 -16.73 -6.57 -33.15
C GLU A 87 -15.40 -6.09 -32.58
N PHE A 88 -15.46 -5.03 -31.77
CA PHE A 88 -14.34 -4.60 -30.96
C PHE A 88 -14.28 -5.41 -29.67
N GLU A 89 -13.15 -6.09 -29.45
CA GLU A 89 -12.89 -6.88 -28.28
C GLU A 89 -11.90 -6.17 -27.36
N TYR A 90 -12.19 -6.14 -26.05
CA TYR A 90 -11.29 -5.54 -25.09
C TYR A 90 -10.08 -6.45 -24.79
N VAL A 91 -8.90 -5.95 -25.06
CA VAL A 91 -7.62 -6.56 -24.69
C VAL A 91 -7.22 -6.05 -23.32
N LYS A 92 -7.15 -6.96 -22.34
CA LYS A 92 -6.90 -6.67 -20.94
C LYS A 92 -5.50 -6.09 -20.70
N GLY A 93 -5.43 -4.91 -20.07
CA GLY A 93 -4.19 -4.31 -19.59
C GLY A 93 -3.61 -4.98 -18.34
N ALA A 94 -2.53 -4.38 -17.83
CA ALA A 94 -1.83 -4.91 -16.66
C ALA A 94 -2.69 -4.86 -15.38
N VAL A 95 -3.58 -3.88 -15.23
CA VAL A 95 -4.44 -3.70 -14.04
C VAL A 95 -5.49 -4.80 -13.88
N MET A 96 -5.76 -5.61 -14.91
CA MET A 96 -6.72 -6.70 -14.83
C MET A 96 -6.15 -7.90 -14.07
N CYS A 97 -5.95 -7.71 -12.76
CA CYS A 97 -5.46 -8.70 -11.79
C CYS A 97 -5.86 -8.27 -10.37
N ASN A 98 -5.58 -9.10 -9.37
CA ASN A 98 -5.84 -8.76 -7.95
C ASN A 98 -4.67 -8.01 -7.30
N LEU A 99 -3.44 -8.36 -7.66
CA LEU A 99 -2.22 -7.75 -7.14
C LEU A 99 -1.31 -7.33 -8.29
N LEU A 100 -1.16 -6.01 -8.45
CA LEU A 100 -0.28 -5.43 -9.46
C LEU A 100 1.00 -4.92 -8.80
N LEU A 101 2.15 -5.40 -9.24
CA LEU A 101 3.44 -4.77 -8.98
C LEU A 101 3.73 -3.75 -10.10
N ALA A 102 3.64 -2.46 -9.77
CA ALA A 102 3.94 -1.33 -10.63
C ALA A 102 5.37 -0.85 -10.37
N ASP A 103 6.35 -1.42 -11.08
CA ASP A 103 7.77 -1.22 -10.80
C ASP A 103 8.30 0.05 -11.49
N GLU A 104 9.03 0.90 -10.73
CA GLU A 104 9.62 2.17 -11.18
C GLU A 104 8.61 3.16 -11.79
N ILE A 105 7.48 3.38 -11.11
CA ILE A 105 6.37 4.21 -11.60
C ILE A 105 6.78 5.65 -11.98
N ASN A 106 7.84 6.17 -11.40
CA ASN A 106 8.36 7.52 -11.69
C ASN A 106 9.09 7.62 -13.05
N ARG A 107 9.32 6.51 -13.77
CA ARG A 107 10.01 6.50 -15.07
C ARG A 107 9.08 6.70 -16.26
N THR A 108 7.78 6.61 -16.07
CA THR A 108 6.81 6.80 -17.16
C THR A 108 6.23 8.20 -17.21
N SER A 109 5.47 8.50 -18.26
CA SER A 109 4.81 9.79 -18.45
C SER A 109 3.72 10.02 -17.37
N SER A 110 3.43 11.30 -17.08
CA SER A 110 2.32 11.68 -16.19
C SER A 110 0.96 11.15 -16.66
N LYS A 111 0.79 11.00 -17.98
CA LYS A 111 -0.42 10.44 -18.60
C LYS A 111 -0.63 8.98 -18.19
N THR A 112 0.42 8.18 -18.25
CA THR A 112 0.40 6.77 -17.86
C THR A 112 0.21 6.61 -16.34
N GLN A 113 0.88 7.47 -15.55
CA GLN A 113 0.67 7.51 -14.10
C GLN A 113 -0.78 7.86 -13.75
N SER A 114 -1.38 8.86 -14.42
CA SER A 114 -2.77 9.25 -14.19
C SER A 114 -3.74 8.13 -14.52
N ALA A 115 -3.51 7.36 -15.58
CA ALA A 115 -4.34 6.21 -15.91
C ALA A 115 -4.32 5.14 -14.81
N LEU A 116 -3.15 4.86 -14.23
CA LEU A 116 -3.06 3.93 -13.10
C LEU A 116 -3.75 4.48 -11.85
N LEU A 117 -3.55 5.78 -11.53
CA LEU A 117 -4.17 6.41 -10.37
C LEU A 117 -5.70 6.46 -10.47
N GLU A 118 -6.24 6.67 -11.67
CA GLU A 118 -7.69 6.61 -11.92
C GLU A 118 -8.24 5.22 -11.60
N VAL A 119 -7.60 4.17 -12.09
CA VAL A 119 -8.01 2.78 -11.80
C VAL A 119 -7.91 2.45 -10.31
N MET A 120 -6.86 2.92 -9.63
CA MET A 120 -6.69 2.72 -8.19
C MET A 120 -7.81 3.38 -7.37
N GLU A 121 -8.39 4.46 -7.88
CA GLU A 121 -9.45 5.19 -7.21
C GLU A 121 -10.85 4.66 -7.56
N GLU A 122 -11.10 4.46 -8.85
CA GLU A 122 -12.44 4.13 -9.38
C GLU A 122 -12.74 2.62 -9.35
N GLY A 123 -11.72 1.77 -9.31
CA GLY A 123 -11.87 0.30 -9.35
C GLY A 123 -12.33 -0.25 -10.70
N HIS A 124 -12.35 0.57 -11.75
CA HIS A 124 -12.66 0.16 -13.12
C HIS A 124 -11.79 0.93 -14.13
N VAL A 125 -11.75 0.44 -15.35
CA VAL A 125 -11.14 1.13 -16.50
C VAL A 125 -12.22 1.48 -17.52
N THR A 126 -12.11 2.63 -18.18
CA THR A 126 -12.98 3.02 -19.29
C THR A 126 -12.21 2.97 -20.60
N VAL A 127 -12.59 2.05 -21.50
CA VAL A 127 -12.02 1.92 -22.84
C VAL A 127 -13.13 2.03 -23.86
N ASP A 128 -12.99 2.97 -24.80
CA ASP A 128 -13.98 3.28 -25.86
C ASP A 128 -15.41 3.48 -25.32
N GLY A 129 -15.53 4.16 -24.18
CA GLY A 129 -16.80 4.47 -23.53
C GLY A 129 -17.46 3.27 -22.80
N ARG A 130 -16.78 2.15 -22.68
CA ARG A 130 -17.22 0.98 -21.91
C ARG A 130 -16.40 0.84 -20.63
N ALA A 131 -17.07 0.69 -19.49
CA ALA A 131 -16.43 0.42 -18.22
C ALA A 131 -16.15 -1.10 -18.07
N HIS A 132 -14.96 -1.41 -17.59
CA HIS A 132 -14.53 -2.78 -17.28
C HIS A 132 -14.03 -2.80 -15.83
N ASP A 133 -14.73 -3.53 -14.96
CA ASP A 133 -14.38 -3.65 -13.56
C ASP A 133 -13.05 -4.39 -13.38
N VAL A 134 -12.23 -3.90 -12.47
CA VAL A 134 -10.98 -4.56 -12.08
C VAL A 134 -11.31 -5.69 -11.09
N PRO A 135 -10.66 -6.88 -11.24
CA PRO A 135 -10.86 -7.98 -10.30
C PRO A 135 -10.66 -7.56 -8.84
N GLN A 136 -11.62 -7.86 -7.98
CA GLN A 136 -11.53 -7.56 -6.54
C GLN A 136 -11.10 -8.81 -5.75
N PRO A 137 -10.34 -8.67 -4.65
CA PRO A 137 -9.72 -7.42 -4.17
C PRO A 137 -8.65 -6.91 -5.14
N PHE A 138 -8.45 -5.59 -5.25
CA PHE A 138 -7.43 -4.98 -6.09
C PHE A 138 -6.43 -4.18 -5.25
N THR A 139 -5.18 -4.53 -5.33
CA THR A 139 -4.09 -3.81 -4.66
C THR A 139 -2.94 -3.56 -5.63
N VAL A 140 -2.44 -2.35 -5.64
CA VAL A 140 -1.20 -1.97 -6.35
C VAL A 140 -0.08 -1.82 -5.34
N ILE A 141 1.03 -2.49 -5.57
CA ILE A 141 2.31 -2.23 -4.93
C ILE A 141 3.15 -1.48 -5.97
N ALA A 142 3.22 -0.17 -5.81
CA ALA A 142 4.06 0.68 -6.66
C ALA A 142 5.45 0.80 -6.07
N THR A 143 6.47 0.85 -6.92
CA THR A 143 7.85 1.10 -6.48
C THR A 143 8.38 2.38 -7.09
N GLN A 144 9.16 3.11 -6.30
CA GLN A 144 9.86 4.31 -6.72
C GLN A 144 11.31 4.22 -6.23
N ASN A 145 12.26 4.60 -7.09
CA ASN A 145 13.65 4.68 -6.70
C ASN A 145 13.88 5.94 -5.87
N ARG A 146 13.80 5.82 -4.56
CA ARG A 146 14.33 6.75 -3.57
C ARG A 146 15.08 5.95 -2.51
N LEU A 147 16.17 6.49 -2.02
CA LEU A 147 16.99 5.92 -0.95
C LEU A 147 16.15 5.80 0.34
N HIS A 148 15.70 4.61 0.78
CA HIS A 148 15.27 4.45 2.20
C HIS A 148 14.65 3.09 2.63
N LEU A 149 14.99 1.97 2.00
CA LEU A 149 14.91 0.71 2.76
C LEU A 149 16.33 0.18 2.88
N GLY A 150 16.85 0.06 4.09
CA GLY A 150 18.20 -0.44 4.32
C GLY A 150 18.39 -1.87 3.82
N TYR A 151 19.62 -2.24 3.53
CA TYR A 151 20.00 -3.63 3.32
C TYR A 151 19.55 -4.50 4.50
N PRO A 152 19.34 -5.83 4.31
CA PRO A 152 19.12 -6.75 5.42
C PRO A 152 20.25 -6.63 6.45
N GLU A 153 19.96 -6.93 7.70
CA GLU A 153 21.01 -7.05 8.69
C GLU A 153 21.95 -8.21 8.34
N PHE A 154 23.19 -8.15 8.80
CA PHE A 154 24.24 -9.13 8.45
C PHE A 154 23.78 -10.59 8.61
N ALA A 155 23.06 -10.90 9.68
CA ALA A 155 22.55 -12.25 9.93
C ALA A 155 21.52 -12.68 8.88
N ASP A 156 20.61 -11.77 8.47
CA ASP A 156 19.57 -12.01 7.47
C ASP A 156 20.18 -12.14 6.08
N GLU A 157 21.18 -11.29 5.75
CA GLU A 157 21.90 -11.38 4.49
C GLU A 157 22.65 -12.69 4.36
N MET A 158 23.32 -13.13 5.44
CA MET A 158 24.01 -14.42 5.49
C MET A 158 23.04 -15.60 5.29
N ASN A 159 21.83 -15.54 5.86
CA ASN A 159 20.79 -16.55 5.66
C ASN A 159 20.26 -16.53 4.23
N LEU A 160 20.02 -15.34 3.65
CA LEU A 160 19.65 -15.19 2.25
C LEU A 160 20.66 -15.81 1.29
N LEU A 161 21.97 -15.65 1.56
CA LEU A 161 23.02 -16.23 0.73
C LEU A 161 23.05 -17.76 0.83
N LYS A 162 22.82 -18.31 2.02
CA LYS A 162 22.78 -19.77 2.25
C LYS A 162 21.57 -20.42 1.58
N ASP A 163 20.39 -19.82 1.72
CA ASP A 163 19.13 -20.43 1.27
C ASP A 163 18.93 -20.35 -0.25
N ARG A 164 19.42 -19.27 -0.91
CA ARG A 164 19.28 -19.10 -2.36
C ARG A 164 20.10 -20.06 -3.23
N HIS A 165 21.06 -20.77 -2.63
CA HIS A 165 21.87 -21.75 -3.39
C HIS A 165 21.17 -23.11 -3.58
N THR A 166 20.12 -23.42 -2.83
CA THR A 166 19.56 -24.78 -2.80
C THR A 166 18.10 -24.89 -3.26
N ALA A 167 17.27 -23.83 -3.12
CA ALA A 167 15.88 -23.86 -3.54
C ALA A 167 15.34 -22.42 -3.78
N ASN A 168 14.25 -22.30 -4.56
CA ASN A 168 13.54 -21.03 -4.66
C ASN A 168 12.70 -20.82 -3.39
N PRO A 169 13.00 -19.80 -2.55
CA PRO A 169 12.28 -19.60 -1.29
C PRO A 169 10.76 -19.44 -1.46
N LEU A 170 10.33 -18.92 -2.61
CA LEU A 170 8.90 -18.77 -2.94
C LEU A 170 8.15 -20.12 -2.96
N ASP A 171 8.81 -21.24 -3.18
CA ASP A 171 8.16 -22.55 -3.22
C ASP A 171 7.77 -23.04 -1.81
N SER A 172 8.33 -22.44 -0.76
CA SER A 172 7.97 -22.70 0.63
C SER A 172 6.69 -21.97 1.08
N VAL A 173 6.24 -20.96 0.36
CA VAL A 173 5.04 -20.17 0.67
C VAL A 173 3.79 -20.98 0.34
N ARG A 174 2.96 -21.23 1.35
CA ARG A 174 1.67 -21.91 1.20
C ARG A 174 0.53 -20.88 1.12
N GLN A 175 -0.49 -21.20 0.36
CA GLN A 175 -1.74 -20.44 0.40
C GLN A 175 -2.42 -20.69 1.75
N VAL A 176 -2.76 -19.63 2.47
CA VAL A 176 -3.42 -19.67 3.79
C VAL A 176 -4.74 -18.91 3.79
N ALA A 177 -4.99 -18.12 2.76
CA ALA A 177 -6.27 -17.45 2.52
C ALA A 177 -6.53 -17.38 1.01
N ASP A 178 -7.74 -17.01 0.62
CA ASP A 178 -8.16 -16.76 -0.75
C ASP A 178 -8.72 -15.33 -0.91
N LYS A 179 -9.18 -15.01 -2.10
CA LYS A 179 -9.76 -13.71 -2.45
C LYS A 179 -10.98 -13.37 -1.59
N GLU A 180 -11.84 -14.35 -1.36
CA GLU A 180 -13.05 -14.24 -0.56
C GLU A 180 -12.73 -13.96 0.90
N ALA A 181 -11.73 -14.66 1.46
CA ALA A 181 -11.24 -14.42 2.81
C ALA A 181 -10.67 -13.01 2.96
N LEU A 182 -9.88 -12.52 1.98
CA LEU A 182 -9.34 -11.16 2.01
C LEU A 182 -10.46 -10.12 1.92
N LEU A 183 -11.45 -10.30 1.04
CA LEU A 183 -12.60 -9.40 0.93
C LEU A 183 -13.44 -9.38 2.23
N LYS A 184 -13.57 -10.53 2.89
CA LYS A 184 -14.23 -10.61 4.19
C LYS A 184 -13.46 -9.84 5.25
N MET A 185 -12.15 -10.05 5.34
CA MET A 185 -11.28 -9.32 6.28
C MET A 185 -11.29 -7.80 6.02
N GLN A 186 -11.35 -7.36 4.75
CA GLN A 186 -11.50 -5.94 4.41
C GLN A 186 -12.81 -5.37 4.96
N LYS A 187 -13.93 -6.09 4.80
CA LYS A 187 -15.23 -5.65 5.34
C LYS A 187 -15.21 -5.58 6.87
N GLU A 188 -14.60 -6.56 7.52
CA GLU A 188 -14.45 -6.58 8.98
C GLU A 188 -13.55 -5.43 9.48
N ALA A 189 -12.45 -5.14 8.78
CA ALA A 189 -11.57 -4.01 9.12
C ALA A 189 -12.29 -2.65 8.96
N VAL A 190 -13.11 -2.48 7.91
CA VAL A 190 -13.93 -1.27 7.72
C VAL A 190 -14.96 -1.12 8.85
N ALA A 191 -15.51 -2.22 9.35
CA ALA A 191 -16.52 -2.26 10.40
C ALA A 191 -15.96 -1.97 11.81
N VAL A 192 -14.63 -1.95 12.00
CA VAL A 192 -14.01 -1.57 13.27
C VAL A 192 -14.54 -0.22 13.72
N HIS A 193 -15.01 -0.15 14.97
CA HIS A 193 -15.55 1.07 15.55
C HIS A 193 -14.46 2.13 15.72
N MET A 194 -14.77 3.38 15.40
CA MET A 194 -13.88 4.52 15.61
C MET A 194 -14.68 5.65 16.23
N ALA A 195 -14.34 6.01 17.47
CA ALA A 195 -15.05 7.03 18.23
C ALA A 195 -14.83 8.44 17.64
N ASP A 196 -15.77 9.36 17.87
CA ASP A 196 -15.68 10.75 17.38
C ASP A 196 -14.42 11.46 17.86
N SER A 197 -13.94 11.17 19.06
CA SER A 197 -12.67 11.70 19.59
C SER A 197 -11.45 11.32 18.72
N LEU A 198 -11.47 10.16 18.08
CA LEU A 198 -10.41 9.76 17.14
C LEU A 198 -10.52 10.46 15.78
N TYR A 199 -11.75 10.68 15.28
CA TYR A 199 -11.94 11.52 14.09
C TYR A 199 -11.48 12.96 14.35
N GLU A 200 -11.76 13.49 15.54
CA GLU A 200 -11.25 14.79 15.96
C GLU A 200 -9.72 14.80 16.02
N TYR A 201 -9.09 13.77 16.60
CA TYR A 201 -7.63 13.63 16.67
C TYR A 201 -6.99 13.61 15.28
N VAL A 202 -7.49 12.79 14.34
CA VAL A 202 -7.01 12.77 12.96
C VAL A 202 -7.20 14.12 12.27
N THR A 203 -8.30 14.83 12.57
CA THR A 203 -8.56 16.17 12.03
C THR A 203 -7.55 17.18 12.57
N ARG A 204 -7.25 17.15 13.87
CA ARG A 204 -6.22 18.01 14.49
C ARG A 204 -4.84 17.73 13.91
N LEU A 205 -4.45 16.46 13.76
CA LEU A 205 -3.20 16.07 13.10
C LEU A 205 -3.12 16.59 11.65
N SER A 206 -4.21 16.43 10.89
CA SER A 206 -4.27 16.92 9.50
C SER A 206 -4.11 18.45 9.43
N ARG A 207 -4.75 19.20 10.33
CA ARG A 207 -4.62 20.65 10.44
C ARG A 207 -3.19 21.04 10.83
N ALA A 208 -2.61 20.38 11.80
CA ALA A 208 -1.24 20.63 12.24
C ALA A 208 -0.24 20.45 11.07
N THR A 209 -0.45 19.47 10.17
CA THR A 209 0.39 19.38 8.95
C THR A 209 0.24 20.60 8.03
N ARG A 210 -0.94 21.20 7.93
CA ARG A 210 -1.21 22.37 7.05
C ARG A 210 -0.65 23.68 7.63
N GLU A 211 -0.53 23.74 8.95
CA GLU A 211 -0.06 24.92 9.70
C GLU A 211 1.43 24.84 10.04
N HIS A 212 2.07 23.72 9.74
CA HIS A 212 3.48 23.48 10.12
C HIS A 212 4.45 24.27 9.23
N ALA A 213 5.39 25.01 9.83
CA ALA A 213 6.32 25.91 9.13
C ALA A 213 7.23 25.21 8.11
N MET A 214 7.48 23.91 8.27
CA MET A 214 8.30 23.12 7.35
C MET A 214 7.49 22.42 6.24
N ILE A 215 6.18 22.65 6.15
CA ILE A 215 5.30 22.05 5.16
C ILE A 215 4.66 23.15 4.31
N THR A 216 4.75 23.04 2.99
CA THR A 216 4.07 23.94 2.04
C THR A 216 2.67 23.43 1.71
N LEU A 217 2.51 22.10 1.59
CA LEU A 217 1.21 21.46 1.36
C LEU A 217 1.04 20.33 2.37
N GLY A 218 0.07 20.49 3.26
CA GLY A 218 -0.26 19.51 4.29
C GLY A 218 -1.23 18.42 3.81
N LEU A 219 -1.61 17.53 4.72
CA LEU A 219 -2.45 16.38 4.46
C LEU A 219 -3.86 16.81 3.99
N SER A 220 -4.30 16.27 2.85
CA SER A 220 -5.65 16.48 2.31
C SER A 220 -6.71 15.69 3.10
N SER A 221 -8.00 16.02 2.88
CA SER A 221 -9.10 15.24 3.48
C SER A 221 -9.10 13.77 3.02
N ARG A 222 -8.69 13.50 1.78
CA ARG A 222 -8.48 12.13 1.28
C ARG A 222 -7.37 11.43 2.07
N GLY A 223 -6.27 12.13 2.39
CA GLY A 223 -5.21 11.61 3.22
C GLY A 223 -5.68 11.32 4.65
N ALA A 224 -6.50 12.19 5.24
CA ALA A 224 -7.11 11.96 6.55
C ALA A 224 -8.01 10.71 6.56
N LEU A 225 -8.82 10.52 5.52
CA LEU A 225 -9.62 9.29 5.36
C LEU A 225 -8.74 8.04 5.26
N ALA A 226 -7.60 8.11 4.55
CA ALA A 226 -6.66 7.00 4.50
C ALA A 226 -6.05 6.68 5.86
N VAL A 227 -5.75 7.70 6.70
CA VAL A 227 -5.33 7.50 8.10
C VAL A 227 -6.40 6.76 8.88
N CYS A 228 -7.67 7.18 8.81
CA CYS A 228 -8.76 6.50 9.51
C CYS A 228 -8.90 5.03 9.08
N ARG A 229 -8.89 4.75 7.77
CA ARG A 229 -8.98 3.38 7.24
C ARG A 229 -7.82 2.51 7.70
N MET A 230 -6.61 3.05 7.65
CA MET A 230 -5.41 2.32 8.05
C MET A 230 -5.37 2.07 9.56
N ALA A 231 -5.81 3.04 10.40
CA ALA A 231 -5.94 2.87 11.85
C ALA A 231 -6.95 1.77 12.21
N LYS A 232 -8.09 1.71 11.52
CA LYS A 232 -9.06 0.62 11.67
C LYS A 232 -8.46 -0.73 11.29
N ALA A 233 -7.71 -0.79 10.18
CA ALA A 233 -7.03 -2.02 9.77
C ALA A 233 -5.95 -2.44 10.79
N HIS A 234 -5.24 -1.49 11.40
CA HIS A 234 -4.29 -1.76 12.48
C HIS A 234 -4.99 -2.38 13.69
N ALA A 235 -6.07 -1.76 14.18
CA ALA A 235 -6.87 -2.29 15.29
C ALA A 235 -7.39 -3.70 15.00
N TYR A 236 -7.89 -3.95 13.76
CA TYR A 236 -8.33 -5.27 13.32
C TYR A 236 -7.22 -6.31 13.34
N MET A 237 -6.02 -5.96 12.88
CA MET A 237 -4.85 -6.85 12.93
C MET A 237 -4.45 -7.21 14.35
N GLU A 238 -4.63 -6.28 15.30
CA GLU A 238 -4.41 -6.50 16.72
C GLU A 238 -5.56 -7.28 17.39
N GLY A 239 -6.61 -7.63 16.64
CA GLY A 239 -7.76 -8.43 17.11
C GLY A 239 -8.80 -7.62 17.88
N ARG A 240 -8.85 -6.32 17.65
CA ARG A 240 -9.84 -5.43 18.26
C ARG A 240 -10.92 -5.03 17.25
N ASP A 241 -12.14 -4.86 17.73
CA ASP A 241 -13.29 -4.35 17.00
C ASP A 241 -13.48 -2.83 17.17
N TYR A 242 -12.56 -2.17 17.89
CA TYR A 242 -12.49 -0.72 18.07
C TYR A 242 -11.05 -0.21 17.90
N ALA A 243 -10.92 1.01 17.37
CA ALA A 243 -9.65 1.72 17.23
C ALA A 243 -9.32 2.53 18.50
N VAL A 244 -8.03 2.69 18.78
CA VAL A 244 -7.49 3.52 19.86
C VAL A 244 -6.53 4.58 19.29
N PRO A 245 -6.19 5.65 20.05
CA PRO A 245 -5.29 6.71 19.58
C PRO A 245 -3.93 6.18 19.10
N GLU A 246 -3.42 5.13 19.73
CA GLU A 246 -2.16 4.48 19.39
C GLU A 246 -2.19 3.87 18.00
N ASP A 247 -3.36 3.41 17.51
CA ASP A 247 -3.50 2.91 16.14
C ASP A 247 -3.28 4.03 15.12
N VAL A 248 -3.78 5.22 15.40
CA VAL A 248 -3.57 6.40 14.56
C VAL A 248 -2.08 6.79 14.58
N ALA A 249 -1.49 6.86 15.77
CA ALA A 249 -0.08 7.23 15.94
C ALA A 249 0.86 6.26 15.21
N ALA A 250 0.61 4.97 15.30
CA ALA A 250 1.44 3.92 14.69
C ALA A 250 1.55 4.03 13.17
N ILE A 251 0.48 4.52 12.49
CA ILE A 251 0.43 4.52 11.02
C ILE A 251 0.51 5.93 10.41
N PHE A 252 0.43 6.97 11.23
CA PHE A 252 0.29 8.34 10.73
C PHE A 252 1.46 8.77 9.85
N ALA A 253 2.69 8.43 10.22
CA ALA A 253 3.88 8.77 9.44
C ALA A 253 3.90 8.06 8.07
N ASP A 254 3.58 6.77 8.05
CA ASP A 254 3.57 5.97 6.82
C ASP A 254 2.50 6.45 5.82
N VAL A 255 1.32 6.85 6.33
CA VAL A 255 0.23 7.33 5.49
C VAL A 255 0.43 8.77 5.04
N SER A 256 1.07 9.62 5.87
CA SER A 256 1.14 11.05 5.63
C SER A 256 2.43 11.51 4.96
N GLY A 257 3.54 10.81 5.18
CA GLY A 257 4.88 11.26 4.75
C GLY A 257 5.01 11.52 3.25
N HIS A 258 4.42 10.66 2.42
CA HIS A 258 4.45 10.80 0.97
C HIS A 258 3.36 11.76 0.41
N ARG A 259 2.46 12.26 1.26
CA ARG A 259 1.33 13.14 0.89
C ARG A 259 1.56 14.61 1.25
N VAL A 260 2.66 14.92 1.92
CA VAL A 260 3.01 16.30 2.27
C VAL A 260 4.13 16.81 1.36
N ILE A 261 4.12 18.12 1.07
CA ILE A 261 5.19 18.78 0.35
C ILE A 261 5.96 19.67 1.33
N LEU A 262 7.23 19.36 1.50
CA LEU A 262 8.11 20.12 2.37
C LEU A 262 8.39 21.53 1.82
N SER A 263 8.50 22.50 2.73
CA SER A 263 8.86 23.88 2.39
C SER A 263 10.30 23.99 1.92
N PRO A 264 10.66 25.07 1.17
CA PRO A 264 12.05 25.33 0.81
C PRO A 264 12.98 25.35 2.01
N LYS A 265 12.52 25.86 3.16
CA LYS A 265 13.27 25.89 4.41
C LYS A 265 13.63 24.48 4.89
N ALA A 266 12.68 23.56 4.89
CA ALA A 266 12.92 22.16 5.26
C ALA A 266 13.93 21.48 4.33
N LYS A 267 13.86 21.77 3.02
CA LYS A 267 14.83 21.26 2.03
C LYS A 267 16.23 21.81 2.25
N MET A 268 16.36 23.08 2.61
CA MET A 268 17.67 23.71 2.91
C MET A 268 18.31 23.15 4.18
N THR A 269 17.51 22.72 5.15
CA THR A 269 17.97 22.10 6.40
C THR A 269 18.07 20.58 6.33
N GLU A 270 17.89 20.00 5.13
CA GLU A 270 17.91 18.55 4.89
C GLU A 270 16.96 17.76 5.82
N THR A 271 15.88 18.42 6.28
CA THR A 271 14.90 17.80 7.17
C THR A 271 14.02 16.83 6.38
N SER A 272 13.93 15.57 6.82
CA SER A 272 13.12 14.55 6.16
C SER A 272 11.62 14.76 6.40
N ALA A 273 10.78 14.27 5.48
CA ALA A 273 9.33 14.30 5.66
C ALA A 273 8.90 13.49 6.90
N SER A 274 9.57 12.37 7.17
CA SER A 274 9.32 11.54 8.36
C SER A 274 9.53 12.34 9.64
N SER A 275 10.69 13.01 9.78
CA SER A 275 11.02 13.81 10.97
C SER A 275 10.01 14.97 11.19
N VAL A 276 9.56 15.62 10.09
CA VAL A 276 8.53 16.66 10.18
C VAL A 276 7.20 16.09 10.63
N ILE A 277 6.77 14.94 10.09
CA ILE A 277 5.51 14.28 10.49
C ILE A 277 5.57 13.78 11.93
N GLU A 278 6.71 13.27 12.38
CA GLU A 278 6.92 12.88 13.78
C GLU A 278 6.78 14.09 14.73
N SER A 279 7.33 15.25 14.33
CA SER A 279 7.16 16.48 15.11
C SER A 279 5.69 16.96 15.17
N VAL A 280 4.94 16.80 14.07
CA VAL A 280 3.50 17.05 14.04
C VAL A 280 2.77 16.12 14.99
N LEU A 281 3.08 14.83 14.95
CA LEU A 281 2.47 13.83 15.82
C LEU A 281 2.72 14.15 17.30
N ALA A 282 3.94 14.55 17.64
CA ALA A 282 4.32 14.93 19.01
C ALA A 282 3.65 16.24 19.48
N SER A 283 3.29 17.14 18.55
CA SER A 283 2.68 18.43 18.89
C SER A 283 1.17 18.36 19.21
N VAL A 284 0.50 17.30 18.78
CA VAL A 284 -0.96 17.14 18.99
C VAL A 284 -1.21 16.11 20.10
N PRO A 285 -1.82 16.52 21.23
CA PRO A 285 -2.05 15.60 22.33
C PRO A 285 -3.01 14.48 21.92
N MET A 286 -2.66 13.25 22.28
CA MET A 286 -3.56 12.11 22.13
C MET A 286 -4.81 12.29 23.01
N PRO A 287 -6.01 11.98 22.50
CA PRO A 287 -7.20 11.95 23.33
C PRO A 287 -7.03 10.89 24.43
N ALA A 288 -7.50 11.19 25.64
CA ALA A 288 -7.58 10.18 26.69
C ALA A 288 -8.42 9.01 26.18
N ALA A 289 -8.01 7.77 26.45
CA ALA A 289 -8.80 6.60 26.12
C ALA A 289 -10.15 6.75 26.81
N GLY A 290 -11.20 7.09 26.05
CA GLY A 290 -12.56 7.21 26.57
C GLY A 290 -12.96 5.85 27.13
N ARG A 291 -13.33 5.79 28.41
CA ARG A 291 -14.16 4.68 28.89
C ARG A 291 -15.44 4.77 28.07
N GLY A 292 -15.74 3.72 27.29
CA GLY A 292 -16.90 3.71 26.41
C GLY A 292 -18.15 4.15 27.14
N GLU A 293 -18.82 5.17 26.58
CA GLU A 293 -20.23 5.40 26.74
C GLU A 293 -21.01 4.67 25.65
#